data_12063e1daa6b62ee23f1c875e37dafea
#
_entry.id   12063e1daa6b62ee23f1c875e37dafea
#
_cell.length_a   1.000
_cell.length_b   1.000
_cell.length_c   1.000
_cell.angle_alpha   90.00
_cell.angle_beta   90.00
_cell.angle_gamma   90.00
#
_symmetry.space_group_name_H-M   'P 1'
#
loop_
_entity.id
_entity.type
_entity.pdbx_description
1 polymer ?
#
loop_
_entity_poly.entity_id
_entity_poly.type
_entity_poly.pdbx_seq_one_letter_code
_entity_poly.pdbx_strand_id
1 'polypeptide(L)'
;MLFRSQSVLDAMALAEQGHSAAEIKEILERDKFESSIYIMVDTLYYLKKGGRITPAAAALGTLLKLKPVLQIQGEKLDAFAKARTVKQAKNLMIEAMKHDFAERFHDPEGKSMHLEMAYTYDLDAAEAFRQEVQEAFPGLEIHMDPLSLSVSCHIGPGALAVACSKKIPELEA
;
A
#
# COMPACT_ATOMS: atom_id res chain seq x y z
N MET A 1 5.42 -4.90 0.65
CA MET A 1 5.59 -5.85 1.58
C MET A 1 4.36 -5.93 2.44
N LEU A 2 3.52 -4.92 2.43
CA LEU A 2 2.14 -5.02 2.81
C LEU A 2 1.47 -6.24 2.16
N PHE A 3 1.61 -6.43 0.84
CA PHE A 3 1.01 -7.56 0.12
C PHE A 3 1.67 -8.92 0.32
N ARG A 4 2.89 -8.99 0.86
CA ARG A 4 3.51 -10.30 1.09
C ARG A 4 2.83 -11.05 2.22
N SER A 5 2.30 -10.35 3.22
CA SER A 5 1.54 -10.97 4.29
C SER A 5 0.23 -11.51 3.73
N GLN A 6 -0.52 -10.73 2.96
CA GLN A 6 -1.77 -11.18 2.35
C GLN A 6 -1.54 -12.34 1.38
N SER A 7 -0.56 -12.25 0.47
CA SER A 7 -0.25 -13.37 -0.43
C SER A 7 0.16 -14.66 0.28
N VAL A 8 0.76 -14.57 1.47
CA VAL A 8 1.05 -15.77 2.29
C VAL A 8 -0.23 -16.34 2.89
N LEU A 9 -1.13 -15.49 3.40
CA LEU A 9 -2.43 -15.94 3.91
C LEU A 9 -3.27 -16.57 2.81
N ASP A 10 -3.29 -15.96 1.63
CA ASP A 10 -3.98 -16.49 0.46
C ASP A 10 -3.41 -17.86 0.04
N ALA A 11 -2.07 -17.99 0.00
CA ALA A 11 -1.42 -19.26 -0.30
C ALA A 11 -1.76 -20.34 0.71
N MET A 12 -1.81 -20.01 2.00
CA MET A 12 -2.21 -20.94 3.06
C MET A 12 -3.66 -21.39 2.89
N ALA A 13 -4.57 -20.44 2.65
CA ALA A 13 -5.98 -20.75 2.44
C ALA A 13 -6.22 -21.63 1.20
N LEU A 14 -5.54 -21.34 0.08
CA LEU A 14 -5.57 -22.18 -1.11
C LEU A 14 -5.03 -23.59 -0.86
N ALA A 15 -3.95 -23.71 -0.09
CA ALA A 15 -3.40 -25.01 0.30
C ALA A 15 -4.37 -25.82 1.18
N GLU A 16 -5.07 -25.17 2.11
CA GLU A 16 -6.12 -25.78 2.93
C GLU A 16 -7.32 -26.26 2.10
N GLN A 17 -7.64 -25.59 0.99
CA GLN A 17 -8.64 -26.01 0.01
C GLN A 17 -8.15 -27.15 -0.90
N GLY A 18 -6.88 -27.57 -0.79
CA GLY A 18 -6.31 -28.69 -1.52
C GLY A 18 -5.64 -28.34 -2.85
N HIS A 19 -5.43 -27.05 -3.13
CA HIS A 19 -4.66 -26.65 -4.32
C HIS A 19 -3.19 -27.09 -4.22
N SER A 20 -2.64 -27.54 -5.32
CA SER A 20 -1.22 -27.88 -5.41
C SER A 20 -0.34 -26.62 -5.42
N ALA A 21 0.93 -26.75 -5.08
CA ALA A 21 1.88 -25.63 -5.13
C ALA A 21 1.99 -24.98 -6.52
N ALA A 22 1.77 -25.73 -7.60
CA ALA A 22 1.78 -25.22 -8.97
C ALA A 22 0.56 -24.34 -9.23
N GLU A 23 -0.64 -24.77 -8.83
CA GLU A 23 -1.88 -24.02 -8.96
C GLU A 23 -1.84 -22.75 -8.09
N ILE A 24 -1.38 -22.85 -6.84
CA ILE A 24 -1.22 -21.68 -5.95
C ILE A 24 -0.30 -20.64 -6.59
N LYS A 25 0.84 -21.08 -7.15
CA LYS A 25 1.75 -20.17 -7.85
C LYS A 25 1.07 -19.48 -9.02
N GLU A 26 0.34 -20.22 -9.85
CA GLU A 26 -0.37 -19.67 -11.02
C GLU A 26 -1.41 -18.63 -10.61
N ILE A 27 -2.23 -18.93 -9.60
CA ILE A 27 -3.24 -18.02 -9.06
C ILE A 27 -2.59 -16.72 -8.55
N LEU A 28 -1.58 -16.82 -7.69
CA LEU A 28 -0.91 -15.67 -7.12
C LEU A 28 -0.16 -14.82 -8.16
N GLU A 29 0.43 -15.45 -9.19
CA GLU A 29 1.10 -14.74 -10.27
C GLU A 29 0.12 -14.05 -11.22
N ARG A 30 -1.08 -14.60 -11.44
CA ARG A 30 -2.16 -13.98 -12.20
C ARG A 30 -2.59 -12.66 -11.58
N ASP A 31 -2.80 -12.66 -10.27
CA ASP A 31 -3.42 -11.54 -9.55
C ASP A 31 -2.41 -10.56 -8.92
N LYS A 32 -1.10 -10.80 -9.06
CA LYS A 32 -0.03 -10.03 -8.40
C LYS A 32 -0.06 -8.51 -8.65
N PHE A 33 -0.67 -8.05 -9.73
CA PHE A 33 -0.79 -6.64 -10.10
C PHE A 33 -2.17 -6.04 -9.81
N GLU A 34 -3.12 -6.86 -9.34
CA GLU A 34 -4.43 -6.40 -8.91
C GLU A 34 -4.34 -5.74 -7.51
N SER A 35 -3.50 -4.74 -7.41
CA SER A 35 -3.16 -4.08 -6.16
C SER A 35 -2.69 -2.64 -6.36
N SER A 36 -2.84 -1.79 -5.35
CA SER A 36 -2.31 -0.44 -5.31
C SER A 36 -1.71 -0.14 -3.94
N ILE A 37 -0.59 0.56 -3.92
CA ILE A 37 0.01 1.09 -2.69
C ILE A 37 0.25 2.58 -2.87
N TYR A 38 -0.16 3.36 -1.89
CA TYR A 38 0.22 4.77 -1.73
C TYR A 38 0.94 4.96 -0.41
N ILE A 39 2.09 5.60 -0.44
CA ILE A 39 2.92 5.82 0.73
C ILE A 39 3.41 7.26 0.78
N MET A 40 3.07 7.96 1.87
CA MET A 40 3.70 9.21 2.23
C MET A 40 5.01 8.92 2.97
N VAL A 41 6.08 9.59 2.58
CA VAL A 41 7.37 9.53 3.29
C VAL A 41 7.73 10.91 3.85
N ASP A 42 8.40 10.93 4.98
CA ASP A 42 8.84 12.19 5.61
C ASP A 42 9.94 12.86 4.79
N THR A 43 10.80 12.06 4.19
CA THR A 43 11.91 12.49 3.35
C THR A 43 12.29 11.44 2.31
N LEU A 44 12.75 11.88 1.14
CA LEU A 44 13.30 10.98 0.12
C LEU A 44 14.78 10.61 0.35
N TYR A 45 15.39 11.10 1.42
CA TYR A 45 16.81 10.89 1.71
C TYR A 45 17.18 9.39 1.76
N TYR A 46 16.43 8.60 2.50
CA TYR A 46 16.71 7.18 2.68
C TYR A 46 16.51 6.37 1.39
N LEU A 47 15.42 6.64 0.65
CA LEU A 47 15.15 6.01 -0.64
C LEU A 47 16.25 6.34 -1.67
N LYS A 48 16.69 7.60 -1.71
CA LYS A 48 17.79 8.03 -2.58
C LYS A 48 19.11 7.35 -2.20
N LYS A 49 19.43 7.32 -0.91
CA LYS A 49 20.65 6.66 -0.41
C LYS A 49 20.65 5.15 -0.68
N GLY A 50 19.48 4.53 -0.58
CA GLY A 50 19.29 3.09 -0.84
C GLY A 50 19.15 2.71 -2.31
N GLY A 51 19.15 3.67 -3.25
CA GLY A 51 18.95 3.41 -4.68
C GLY A 51 17.57 2.82 -5.02
N ARG A 52 16.56 3.10 -4.20
CA ARG A 52 15.19 2.56 -4.31
C ARG A 52 14.18 3.58 -4.84
N ILE A 53 14.65 4.55 -5.61
CA ILE A 53 13.81 5.62 -6.12
C ILE A 53 14.06 5.82 -7.62
N THR A 54 12.99 6.03 -8.38
CA THR A 54 13.12 6.38 -9.80
C THR A 54 13.66 7.80 -9.97
N PRO A 55 14.29 8.15 -11.11
CA PRO A 55 14.73 9.52 -11.39
C PRO A 55 13.59 10.54 -11.29
N ALA A 56 12.35 10.17 -11.70
CA ALA A 56 11.19 11.02 -11.60
C ALA A 56 10.81 11.31 -10.14
N ALA A 57 10.81 10.28 -9.29
CA ALA A 57 10.55 10.45 -7.87
C ALA A 57 11.72 11.17 -7.16
N ALA A 58 12.98 10.96 -7.57
CA ALA A 58 14.12 11.67 -7.02
C ALA A 58 14.07 13.19 -7.28
N ALA A 59 13.46 13.61 -8.39
CA ALA A 59 13.25 15.02 -8.71
C ALA A 59 12.28 15.73 -7.74
N LEU A 60 11.43 14.98 -7.03
CA LEU A 60 10.57 15.53 -5.97
C LEU A 60 11.39 15.99 -4.75
N GLY A 61 12.55 15.36 -4.50
CA GLY A 61 13.33 15.56 -3.28
C GLY A 61 14.16 16.83 -3.21
N THR A 62 14.15 17.64 -4.27
CA THR A 62 14.90 18.93 -4.29
C THR A 62 14.18 20.07 -3.59
N LEU A 63 12.92 19.86 -3.19
CA LEU A 63 12.11 20.88 -2.53
C LEU A 63 12.02 20.59 -1.02
N LEU A 64 12.66 21.43 -0.23
CA LEU A 64 12.60 21.44 1.24
C LEU A 64 11.13 21.55 1.72
N LYS A 65 10.77 20.76 2.72
CA LYS A 65 9.46 20.78 3.40
C LYS A 65 8.28 20.16 2.62
N LEU A 66 8.51 19.31 1.65
CA LEU A 66 7.43 18.52 1.04
C LEU A 66 7.25 17.18 1.77
N LYS A 67 6.03 16.67 1.72
CA LYS A 67 5.64 15.32 2.10
C LYS A 67 5.29 14.55 0.81
N PRO A 68 6.27 13.91 0.16
CA PRO A 68 6.00 13.20 -1.08
C PRO A 68 5.08 12.02 -0.85
N VAL A 69 4.12 11.83 -1.75
CA VAL A 69 3.34 10.62 -1.86
C VAL A 69 3.86 9.84 -3.06
N LEU A 70 4.24 8.60 -2.82
CA LEU A 70 4.73 7.67 -3.82
C LEU A 70 3.66 6.59 -4.04
N GLN A 71 3.70 5.94 -5.20
CA GLN A 71 2.80 4.83 -5.52
C GLN A 71 3.59 3.60 -5.98
N ILE A 72 2.99 2.43 -5.78
CA ILE A 72 3.34 1.19 -6.45
C ILE A 72 2.08 0.65 -7.09
N GLN A 73 2.06 0.65 -8.43
CA GLN A 73 1.07 -0.03 -9.26
C GLN A 73 1.86 -0.86 -10.27
N GLY A 74 2.14 -2.11 -9.90
CA GLY A 74 3.08 -2.96 -10.63
C GLY A 74 4.39 -3.18 -9.85
N GLU A 75 5.55 -2.98 -10.48
CA GLU A 75 6.84 -3.38 -9.91
C GLU A 75 7.66 -2.23 -9.29
N LYS A 76 7.35 -0.99 -9.62
CA LYS A 76 8.21 0.17 -9.29
C LYS A 76 7.55 1.11 -8.30
N LEU A 77 8.38 1.62 -7.40
CA LEU A 77 8.02 2.75 -6.54
C LEU A 77 8.21 4.04 -7.33
N ASP A 78 7.11 4.70 -7.65
CA ASP A 78 7.10 5.90 -8.50
C ASP A 78 6.52 7.12 -7.76
N ALA A 79 6.72 8.29 -8.35
CA ALA A 79 6.14 9.52 -7.84
C ALA A 79 4.65 9.59 -8.14
N PHE A 80 3.83 9.86 -7.12
CA PHE A 80 2.40 10.09 -7.30
C PHE A 80 2.03 11.57 -7.12
N ALA A 81 2.29 12.12 -5.94
CA ALA A 81 1.88 13.49 -5.64
C ALA A 81 2.87 14.22 -4.71
N LYS A 82 2.74 15.54 -4.68
CA LYS A 82 3.48 16.44 -3.79
C LYS A 82 2.51 17.05 -2.80
N ALA A 83 2.65 16.73 -1.52
CA ALA A 83 1.91 17.40 -0.46
C ALA A 83 2.82 18.37 0.32
N ARG A 84 2.24 19.41 0.89
CA ARG A 84 2.95 20.36 1.76
C ARG A 84 2.82 20.02 3.23
N THR A 85 1.80 19.24 3.57
CA THR A 85 1.50 18.82 4.94
C THR A 85 1.15 17.34 4.98
N VAL A 86 1.31 16.71 6.16
CA VAL A 86 0.87 15.33 6.40
C VAL A 86 -0.63 15.17 6.14
N LYS A 87 -1.45 16.13 6.59
CA LYS A 87 -2.90 16.11 6.35
C LYS A 87 -3.23 16.08 4.85
N GLN A 88 -2.56 16.92 4.06
CA GLN A 88 -2.75 16.91 2.60
C GLN A 88 -2.32 15.57 1.98
N ALA A 89 -1.21 14.99 2.43
CA ALA A 89 -0.75 13.69 1.93
C ALA A 89 -1.74 12.57 2.25
N LYS A 90 -2.26 12.51 3.47
CA LYS A 90 -3.29 11.56 3.89
C LYS A 90 -4.53 11.65 3.00
N ASN A 91 -5.06 12.86 2.79
CA ASN A 91 -6.21 13.06 1.92
C ASN A 91 -5.94 12.60 0.48
N LEU A 92 -4.76 12.91 -0.08
CA LEU A 92 -4.38 12.48 -1.42
C LEU A 92 -4.34 10.94 -1.53
N MET A 93 -3.84 10.24 -0.50
CA MET A 93 -3.81 8.78 -0.49
C MET A 93 -5.21 8.17 -0.39
N ILE A 94 -6.10 8.74 0.44
CA ILE A 94 -7.49 8.29 0.57
C ILE A 94 -8.24 8.49 -0.76
N GLU A 95 -8.14 9.66 -1.37
CA GLU A 95 -8.82 9.94 -2.64
C GLU A 95 -8.27 9.09 -3.80
N ALA A 96 -6.95 8.83 -3.82
CA ALA A 96 -6.36 7.92 -4.79
C ALA A 96 -6.88 6.48 -4.63
N MET A 97 -7.03 6.01 -3.39
CA MET A 97 -7.58 4.70 -3.10
C MET A 97 -9.06 4.58 -3.51
N LYS A 98 -9.88 5.61 -3.24
CA LYS A 98 -11.28 5.66 -3.70
C LYS A 98 -11.37 5.63 -5.23
N HIS A 99 -10.49 6.38 -5.89
CA HIS A 99 -10.41 6.40 -7.35
C HIS A 99 -10.05 5.02 -7.90
N ASP A 100 -9.06 4.35 -7.32
CA ASP A 100 -8.68 3.00 -7.73
C ASP A 100 -9.83 1.99 -7.53
N PHE A 101 -10.54 2.06 -6.41
CA PHE A 101 -11.70 1.20 -6.18
C PHE A 101 -12.78 1.40 -7.26
N ALA A 102 -13.08 2.66 -7.60
CA ALA A 102 -14.12 2.97 -8.58
C ALA A 102 -13.68 2.65 -10.03
N GLU A 103 -12.51 3.17 -10.43
CA GLU A 103 -12.12 3.21 -11.85
C GLU A 103 -11.23 2.03 -12.26
N ARG A 104 -10.34 1.56 -11.36
CA ARG A 104 -9.40 0.49 -11.69
C ARG A 104 -9.95 -0.88 -11.39
N PHE A 105 -10.58 -1.03 -10.22
CA PHE A 105 -11.09 -2.32 -9.76
C PHE A 105 -12.60 -2.50 -9.99
N HIS A 106 -13.29 -1.43 -10.41
CA HIS A 106 -14.74 -1.41 -10.66
C HIS A 106 -15.57 -1.91 -9.47
N ASP A 107 -15.07 -1.64 -8.26
CA ASP A 107 -15.66 -2.02 -6.98
C ASP A 107 -15.62 -0.84 -6.00
N PRO A 108 -16.45 0.20 -6.20
CA PRO A 108 -16.41 1.42 -5.38
C PRO A 108 -16.72 1.17 -3.89
N GLU A 109 -17.36 0.07 -3.55
CA GLU A 109 -17.63 -0.34 -2.17
C GLU A 109 -16.50 -1.18 -1.57
N GLY A 110 -15.54 -1.65 -2.38
CA GLY A 110 -14.39 -2.44 -1.95
C GLY A 110 -14.72 -3.85 -1.46
N LYS A 111 -15.88 -4.41 -1.85
CA LYS A 111 -16.33 -5.73 -1.38
C LYS A 111 -15.36 -6.85 -1.75
N SER A 112 -14.76 -6.75 -2.94
CA SER A 112 -13.78 -7.69 -3.44
C SER A 112 -12.33 -7.30 -3.14
N MET A 113 -12.11 -6.37 -2.20
CA MET A 113 -10.79 -5.82 -1.88
C MET A 113 -10.40 -6.10 -0.44
N HIS A 114 -9.13 -6.39 -0.21
CA HIS A 114 -8.47 -6.21 1.07
C HIS A 114 -7.98 -4.77 1.19
N LEU A 115 -8.12 -4.18 2.36
CA LEU A 115 -7.60 -2.84 2.66
C LEU A 115 -6.57 -2.95 3.78
N GLU A 116 -5.37 -2.50 3.52
CA GLU A 116 -4.24 -2.64 4.41
C GLU A 116 -3.55 -1.30 4.66
N MET A 117 -2.92 -1.18 5.81
CA MET A 117 -2.11 -0.02 6.16
C MET A 117 -0.76 -0.44 6.70
N ALA A 118 0.22 0.42 6.54
CA ALA A 118 1.50 0.24 7.21
C ALA A 118 2.14 1.57 7.58
N TYR A 119 3.09 1.49 8.51
CA TYR A 119 3.77 2.67 9.03
C TYR A 119 5.22 2.36 9.40
N THR A 120 5.97 3.45 9.65
CA THR A 120 7.29 3.35 10.28
C THR A 120 7.34 4.26 11.48
N TYR A 121 7.83 3.75 12.62
CA TYR A 121 8.19 4.46 13.85
C TYR A 121 7.02 4.99 14.69
N ASP A 122 6.12 5.79 14.12
CA ASP A 122 5.09 6.53 14.86
C ASP A 122 3.73 5.81 14.82
N LEU A 123 3.44 5.02 15.84
CA LEU A 123 2.18 4.28 15.97
C LEU A 123 0.98 5.22 16.19
N ASP A 124 1.14 6.30 16.97
CA ASP A 124 0.03 7.21 17.24
C ASP A 124 -0.42 7.94 15.97
N ALA A 125 0.53 8.37 15.13
CA ALA A 125 0.22 8.94 13.82
C ALA A 125 -0.42 7.93 12.88
N ALA A 126 -0.03 6.66 12.95
CA ALA A 126 -0.60 5.58 12.16
C ALA A 126 -2.04 5.25 12.59
N GLU A 127 -2.31 5.18 13.90
CA GLU A 127 -3.65 4.95 14.43
C GLU A 127 -4.61 6.11 14.11
N ALA A 128 -4.14 7.36 14.20
CA ALA A 128 -4.91 8.50 13.76
C ALA A 128 -5.25 8.44 12.27
N PHE A 129 -4.31 7.99 11.44
CA PHE A 129 -4.56 7.82 10.01
C PHE A 129 -5.49 6.63 9.73
N ARG A 130 -5.39 5.53 10.50
CA ARG A 130 -6.29 4.39 10.37
C ARG A 130 -7.74 4.80 10.63
N GLN A 131 -8.00 5.68 11.59
CA GLN A 131 -9.34 6.22 11.83
C GLN A 131 -9.87 7.01 10.62
N GLU A 132 -9.03 7.89 10.02
CA GLU A 132 -9.41 8.65 8.84
C GLU A 132 -9.70 7.73 7.63
N VAL A 133 -8.92 6.66 7.45
CA VAL A 133 -9.15 5.65 6.41
C VAL A 133 -10.42 4.86 6.70
N GLN A 134 -10.68 4.46 7.96
CA GLN A 134 -11.90 3.75 8.34
C GLN A 134 -13.16 4.58 8.11
N GLU A 135 -13.11 5.89 8.36
CA GLU A 135 -14.22 6.80 8.02
C GLU A 135 -14.46 6.90 6.51
N ALA A 136 -13.39 6.85 5.73
CA ALA A 136 -13.45 6.93 4.26
C ALA A 136 -13.95 5.64 3.61
N PHE A 137 -13.74 4.48 4.26
CA PHE A 137 -14.10 3.14 3.80
C PHE A 137 -14.89 2.40 4.90
N PRO A 138 -16.12 2.85 5.20
CA PRO A 138 -16.94 2.24 6.24
C PRO A 138 -17.31 0.81 5.86
N GLY A 139 -17.12 -0.12 6.80
CA GLY A 139 -17.44 -1.54 6.60
C GLY A 139 -16.30 -2.40 6.05
N LEU A 140 -15.18 -1.82 5.61
CA LEU A 140 -13.98 -2.59 5.30
C LEU A 140 -13.15 -2.82 6.57
N GLU A 141 -12.67 -4.04 6.74
CA GLU A 141 -11.66 -4.35 7.75
C GLU A 141 -10.30 -3.81 7.30
N ILE A 142 -9.62 -3.10 8.19
CA ILE A 142 -8.29 -2.54 7.92
C ILE A 142 -7.27 -3.29 8.76
N HIS A 143 -6.40 -4.04 8.09
CA HIS A 143 -5.23 -4.63 8.71
C HIS A 143 -4.07 -3.64 8.70
N MET A 144 -3.42 -3.41 9.84
CA MET A 144 -2.32 -2.45 9.95
C MET A 144 -1.12 -3.03 10.69
N ASP A 145 0.04 -2.99 10.02
CA ASP A 145 1.31 -3.49 10.55
C ASP A 145 2.45 -2.47 10.44
N PRO A 146 3.45 -2.53 11.33
CA PRO A 146 4.70 -1.83 11.10
C PRO A 146 5.43 -2.43 9.90
N LEU A 147 6.05 -1.57 9.08
CA LEU A 147 6.93 -2.04 8.01
C LEU A 147 8.14 -2.77 8.61
N SER A 148 8.55 -3.88 7.98
CA SER A 148 9.72 -4.63 8.42
C SER A 148 10.97 -3.76 8.47
N LEU A 149 11.93 -4.10 9.33
CA LEU A 149 13.16 -3.31 9.49
C LEU A 149 13.89 -3.08 8.17
N SER A 150 13.95 -4.09 7.30
CA SER A 150 14.60 -3.99 5.98
C SER A 150 13.96 -2.91 5.10
N VAL A 151 12.63 -2.76 5.15
CA VAL A 151 11.90 -1.73 4.39
C VAL A 151 12.03 -0.37 5.08
N SER A 152 11.92 -0.34 6.40
CA SER A 152 12.04 0.89 7.20
C SER A 152 13.40 1.58 7.01
N CYS A 153 14.47 0.81 6.87
CA CYS A 153 15.80 1.35 6.55
C CYS A 153 15.87 2.09 5.20
N HIS A 154 15.03 1.72 4.24
CA HIS A 154 14.97 2.39 2.94
C HIS A 154 13.98 3.55 2.90
N ILE A 155 12.91 3.48 3.67
CA ILE A 155 11.83 4.47 3.68
C ILE A 155 12.09 5.57 4.71
N GLY A 156 12.71 5.22 5.84
CA GLY A 156 12.92 6.11 6.97
C GLY A 156 11.72 6.18 7.92
N PRO A 157 11.86 6.91 9.04
CA PRO A 157 10.81 7.08 10.03
C PRO A 157 9.69 8.01 9.53
N GLY A 158 8.50 7.86 10.11
CA GLY A 158 7.35 8.74 9.85
C GLY A 158 6.61 8.48 8.54
N ALA A 159 6.83 7.34 7.90
CA ALA A 159 6.06 6.94 6.74
C ALA A 159 4.69 6.39 7.15
N LEU A 160 3.68 6.73 6.34
CA LEU A 160 2.32 6.21 6.42
C LEU A 160 1.91 5.68 5.05
N ALA A 161 1.36 4.48 5.02
CA ALA A 161 0.92 3.86 3.78
C ALA A 161 -0.51 3.31 3.89
N VAL A 162 -1.23 3.38 2.79
CA VAL A 162 -2.47 2.66 2.55
C VAL A 162 -2.34 1.84 1.29
N ALA A 163 -2.89 0.65 1.31
CA ALA A 163 -2.77 -0.30 0.23
C ALA A 163 -4.06 -1.10 0.06
N CYS A 164 -4.32 -1.57 -1.14
CA CYS A 164 -5.37 -2.54 -1.40
C CYS A 164 -4.86 -3.65 -2.31
N SER A 165 -5.44 -4.82 -2.16
CA SER A 165 -5.27 -5.95 -3.07
C SER A 165 -6.62 -6.63 -3.30
N LYS A 166 -6.81 -7.13 -4.52
CA LYS A 166 -8.02 -7.87 -4.85
C LYS A 166 -8.04 -9.20 -4.13
N LYS A 167 -9.19 -9.56 -3.58
CA LYS A 167 -9.42 -10.88 -3.02
C LYS A 167 -9.34 -11.93 -4.11
N ILE A 168 -8.83 -13.09 -3.77
CA ILE A 168 -8.71 -14.21 -4.70
C ILE A 168 -10.09 -14.85 -4.86
N PRO A 169 -10.65 -14.89 -6.09
CA PRO A 169 -12.00 -15.41 -6.33
C PRO A 169 -12.18 -16.86 -5.86
N GLU A 170 -11.14 -17.67 -5.96
CA GLU A 170 -11.13 -19.07 -5.53
C GLU A 170 -11.32 -19.22 -4.01
N LEU A 171 -11.04 -18.18 -3.21
CA LEU A 171 -11.25 -18.19 -1.76
C LEU A 171 -12.62 -17.67 -1.34
N GLU A 172 -13.40 -17.09 -2.24
CA GLU A 172 -14.73 -16.55 -1.97
C GLU A 172 -15.87 -17.50 -2.40
N ALA A 173 -15.54 -18.69 -2.93
CA ALA A 173 -16.47 -19.66 -3.51
C ALA A 173 -17.08 -20.64 -2.45
#